data_ee0033c49608cf7e527ae97ccf416761
#
_entry.id   ee0033c49608cf7e527ae97ccf416761
#
_cell.length_a   1.000
_cell.length_b   1.000
_cell.length_c   1.000
_cell.angle_alpha   90.00
_cell.angle_beta   90.00
_cell.angle_gamma   90.00
#
_symmetry.space_group_name_H-M   'P 1'
#
loop_
_entity.id
_entity.type
_entity.pdbx_description
1 polymer ?
#
loop_
_entity_poly.entity_id
_entity_poly.type
_entity_poly.pdbx_seq_one_letter_code
_entity_poly.pdbx_strand_id
1 'polypeptide(L)'
;IASLVAIDNGTSAPGQNSDEFGVTIAMADQTVPFDYHLTRKMAQLCRDNEIKFQKDVFRYYRSDAASAIEAGADVRTAPITFGVDASHGYERIHMHALRSLAELCTGYALSPVEIARDAREFAGMKGFTTQPTEDADQDLSPETEEPGAEAS
;
A
#
# COMPACT_ATOMS: atom_id res chain seq x y z
N ILE A 1 17.56 -8.63 3.44
CA ILE A 1 16.85 -7.35 3.71
C ILE A 1 15.38 -7.58 3.42
N ALA A 2 14.49 -7.34 4.38
CA ALA A 2 13.06 -7.60 4.22
C ALA A 2 12.33 -6.47 3.48
N SER A 3 12.78 -5.24 3.66
CA SER A 3 12.15 -4.06 3.06
C SER A 3 13.14 -2.92 2.84
N LEU A 4 12.86 -2.11 1.84
CA LEU A 4 13.58 -0.89 1.50
C LEU A 4 12.59 0.28 1.51
N VAL A 5 12.83 1.24 2.37
CA VAL A 5 12.11 2.51 2.38
C VAL A 5 13.04 3.58 1.84
N ALA A 6 12.73 4.08 0.65
CA ALA A 6 13.46 5.19 0.06
C ALA A 6 12.86 6.51 0.55
N ILE A 7 13.71 7.49 0.83
CA ILE A 7 13.31 8.86 1.13
C ILE A 7 13.65 9.70 -0.08
N ASP A 8 12.65 10.39 -0.61
CA ASP A 8 12.81 11.18 -1.83
C ASP A 8 12.00 12.48 -1.74
N ASN A 9 12.18 13.38 -2.67
CA ASN A 9 11.28 14.51 -2.85
C ASN A 9 10.03 14.10 -3.65
N GLY A 10 8.90 14.73 -3.35
CA GLY A 10 7.64 14.51 -4.06
C GLY A 10 7.17 15.83 -4.65
N THR A 11 6.99 15.89 -5.95
CA THR A 11 6.58 17.12 -6.62
C THR A 11 5.19 17.54 -6.18
N SER A 12 5.06 18.78 -5.68
CA SER A 12 3.78 19.44 -5.45
C SER A 12 3.38 20.19 -6.71
N ALA A 13 2.38 19.70 -7.43
CA ALA A 13 1.94 20.26 -8.69
C ALA A 13 0.44 19.98 -8.95
N PRO A 14 -0.22 20.70 -9.85
CA PRO A 14 -1.58 20.37 -10.26
C PRO A 14 -1.70 18.91 -10.72
N GLY A 15 -2.65 18.19 -10.16
CA GLY A 15 -2.87 16.77 -10.45
C GLY A 15 -2.05 15.80 -9.60
N GLN A 16 -1.24 16.29 -8.67
CA GLN A 16 -0.58 15.52 -7.63
C GLN A 16 -1.27 15.73 -6.27
N ASN A 17 -1.28 14.70 -5.43
CA ASN A 17 -1.77 14.79 -4.05
C ASN A 17 -0.65 15.16 -3.07
N SER A 18 0.59 15.10 -3.50
CA SER A 18 1.74 15.54 -2.71
C SER A 18 1.61 17.00 -2.35
N ASP A 19 1.60 17.31 -1.07
CA ASP A 19 1.46 18.66 -0.56
C ASP A 19 2.65 19.05 0.34
N GLU A 20 2.82 20.35 0.57
CA GLU A 20 3.95 20.91 1.32
C GLU A 20 3.89 20.62 2.83
N PHE A 21 2.78 20.13 3.38
CA PHE A 21 2.54 20.14 4.83
C PHE A 21 2.60 18.77 5.50
N GLY A 22 2.70 17.69 4.75
CA GLY A 22 2.71 16.35 5.29
C GLY A 22 3.69 15.44 4.54
N VAL A 23 3.89 14.23 5.05
CA VAL A 23 4.65 13.21 4.33
C VAL A 23 3.77 12.58 3.26
N THR A 24 4.32 12.33 2.08
CA THR A 24 3.64 11.62 1.01
C THR A 24 4.13 10.17 0.94
N ILE A 25 3.20 9.22 0.96
CA ILE A 25 3.49 7.81 0.73
C ILE A 25 3.24 7.54 -0.75
N ALA A 26 4.30 7.23 -1.49
CA ALA A 26 4.18 6.89 -2.90
C ALA A 26 3.58 5.48 -3.05
N MET A 27 2.50 5.38 -3.81
CA MET A 27 1.84 4.10 -4.10
C MET A 27 2.38 3.44 -5.36
N ALA A 28 2.85 4.25 -6.29
CA ALA A 28 3.53 3.85 -7.53
C ALA A 28 4.38 5.01 -8.05
N ASP A 29 5.34 4.69 -8.87
CA ASP A 29 6.02 5.66 -9.72
C ASP A 29 5.85 5.31 -11.21
N GLN A 30 6.57 5.97 -12.09
CA GLN A 30 6.53 5.71 -13.53
C GLN A 30 6.86 4.25 -13.91
N THR A 31 7.62 3.57 -13.08
CA THR A 31 8.18 2.26 -13.37
C THR A 31 7.33 1.12 -12.82
N VAL A 32 6.96 1.21 -11.52
CA VAL A 32 6.31 0.09 -10.80
C VAL A 32 5.31 0.57 -9.75
N PRO A 33 4.29 -0.22 -9.43
CA PRO A 33 3.58 -0.10 -8.16
C PRO A 33 4.47 -0.59 -7.02
N PHE A 34 4.42 0.09 -5.88
CA PHE A 34 5.14 -0.29 -4.67
C PHE A 34 4.39 -1.30 -3.82
N ASP A 35 5.08 -1.95 -2.88
CA ASP A 35 4.48 -3.00 -2.06
C ASP A 35 3.29 -2.48 -1.25
N TYR A 36 2.13 -3.08 -1.48
CA TYR A 36 0.88 -2.65 -0.86
C TYR A 36 0.91 -2.76 0.67
N HIS A 37 1.50 -3.82 1.20
CA HIS A 37 1.49 -4.07 2.64
C HIS A 37 2.45 -3.14 3.38
N LEU A 38 3.60 -2.83 2.77
CA LEU A 38 4.56 -1.89 3.31
C LEU A 38 4.00 -0.46 3.27
N THR A 39 3.42 -0.03 2.14
CA THR A 39 2.78 1.30 2.04
C THR A 39 1.58 1.43 2.99
N ARG A 40 0.80 0.35 3.18
CA ARG A 40 -0.28 0.32 4.15
C ARG A 40 0.23 0.43 5.59
N LYS A 41 1.34 -0.25 5.93
CA LYS A 41 2.00 -0.12 7.22
C LYS A 41 2.43 1.32 7.50
N MET A 42 3.05 1.98 6.51
CA MET A 42 3.41 3.41 6.62
C MET A 42 2.19 4.29 6.90
N ALA A 43 1.12 4.08 6.14
CA ALA A 43 -0.11 4.84 6.34
C ALA A 43 -0.77 4.55 7.71
N GLN A 44 -0.63 3.34 8.23
CA GLN A 44 -1.13 2.99 9.55
C GLN A 44 -0.30 3.67 10.65
N LEU A 45 1.02 3.66 10.53
CA LEU A 45 1.90 4.39 11.46
C LEU A 45 1.59 5.89 11.50
N CYS A 46 1.29 6.48 10.34
CA CYS A 46 0.86 7.89 10.31
C CYS A 46 -0.45 8.10 11.08
N ARG A 47 -1.44 7.23 10.91
CA ARG A 47 -2.70 7.34 11.65
C ARG A 47 -2.53 7.17 13.15
N ASP A 48 -1.78 6.17 13.56
CA ASP A 48 -1.59 5.81 14.97
C ASP A 48 -0.80 6.88 15.74
N ASN A 49 0.02 7.67 15.04
CA ASN A 49 0.84 8.72 15.62
C ASN A 49 0.38 10.14 15.23
N GLU A 50 -0.80 10.28 14.63
CA GLU A 50 -1.38 11.57 14.21
C GLU A 50 -0.48 12.37 13.26
N ILE A 51 0.37 11.68 12.48
CA ILE A 51 1.25 12.29 11.48
C ILE A 51 0.42 12.66 10.25
N LYS A 52 0.48 13.93 9.83
CA LYS A 52 -0.17 14.36 8.60
C LYS A 52 0.48 13.67 7.39
N PHE A 53 -0.35 13.00 6.59
CA PHE A 53 0.13 12.31 5.39
C PHE A 53 -0.90 12.33 4.26
N GLN A 54 -0.41 12.14 3.06
CA GLN A 54 -1.18 11.89 1.86
C GLN A 54 -0.60 10.69 1.09
N LYS A 55 -1.34 10.17 0.12
CA LYS A 55 -0.90 9.14 -0.81
C LYS A 55 -0.91 9.70 -2.21
N ASP A 56 0.09 9.33 -3.00
CA ASP A 56 0.19 9.80 -4.38
C ASP A 56 0.77 8.75 -5.33
N VAL A 57 0.65 9.02 -6.63
CA VAL A 57 1.24 8.25 -7.73
C VAL A 57 2.05 9.20 -8.60
N PHE A 58 3.33 8.94 -8.71
CA PHE A 58 4.26 9.78 -9.48
C PHE A 58 4.41 9.27 -10.91
N ARG A 59 3.53 9.67 -11.81
CA ARG A 59 3.45 9.16 -13.19
C ARG A 59 4.64 9.48 -14.08
N TYR A 60 5.39 10.53 -13.76
CA TYR A 60 6.45 11.09 -14.60
C TYR A 60 7.83 11.04 -13.95
N TYR A 61 7.92 10.46 -12.77
CA TYR A 61 9.14 10.38 -11.98
C TYR A 61 9.42 8.93 -11.62
N ARG A 62 10.69 8.66 -11.42
CA ARG A 62 11.22 7.37 -11.02
C ARG A 62 12.01 7.52 -9.73
N SER A 63 11.83 6.60 -8.82
CA SER A 63 12.52 6.58 -7.52
C SER A 63 13.70 5.61 -7.50
N ASP A 64 14.58 5.78 -6.52
CA ASP A 64 15.65 4.82 -6.24
C ASP A 64 15.10 3.45 -5.83
N ALA A 65 13.92 3.40 -5.22
CA ALA A 65 13.23 2.14 -4.90
C ALA A 65 12.87 1.33 -6.15
N ALA A 66 12.45 2.00 -7.23
CA ALA A 66 12.23 1.35 -8.52
C ALA A 66 13.54 0.80 -9.11
N SER A 67 14.64 1.53 -8.95
CA SER A 67 15.96 1.07 -9.39
C SER A 67 16.40 -0.22 -8.71
N ALA A 68 16.10 -0.39 -7.43
CA ALA A 68 16.39 -1.62 -6.71
C ALA A 68 15.61 -2.81 -7.27
N ILE A 69 14.32 -2.64 -7.57
CA ILE A 69 13.47 -3.68 -8.17
C ILE A 69 13.97 -4.06 -9.56
N GLU A 70 14.27 -3.08 -10.41
CA GLU A 70 14.79 -3.31 -11.76
C GLU A 70 16.16 -3.99 -11.77
N ALA A 71 16.98 -3.75 -10.74
CA ALA A 71 18.23 -4.46 -10.52
C ALA A 71 18.04 -5.92 -10.04
N GLY A 72 16.80 -6.39 -9.90
CA GLY A 72 16.48 -7.75 -9.48
C GLY A 72 16.51 -7.98 -7.98
N ALA A 73 16.45 -6.92 -7.16
CA ALA A 73 16.40 -7.09 -5.72
C ALA A 73 15.04 -7.67 -5.27
N ASP A 74 15.07 -8.82 -4.62
CA ASP A 74 13.89 -9.41 -3.97
C ASP A 74 13.65 -8.72 -2.62
N VAL A 75 13.02 -7.54 -2.68
CA VAL A 75 12.79 -6.69 -1.52
C VAL A 75 11.47 -5.93 -1.68
N ARG A 76 10.72 -5.80 -0.59
CA ARG A 76 9.54 -4.94 -0.56
C ARG A 76 9.96 -3.47 -0.56
N THR A 77 9.35 -2.65 -1.38
CA THR A 77 9.72 -1.24 -1.51
C THR A 77 8.56 -0.31 -1.20
N ALA A 78 8.86 0.80 -0.52
CA ALA A 78 7.92 1.88 -0.28
C ALA A 78 8.68 3.21 -0.22
N PRO A 79 8.62 4.06 -1.23
CA PRO A 79 9.12 5.43 -1.10
C PRO A 79 8.19 6.26 -0.22
N ILE A 80 8.79 7.05 0.65
CA ILE A 80 8.14 8.12 1.40
C ILE A 80 8.79 9.44 1.00
N THR A 81 7.98 10.45 0.75
CA THR A 81 8.46 11.70 0.18
C THR A 81 7.97 12.90 0.97
N PHE A 82 8.57 14.03 0.77
CA PHE A 82 8.10 15.33 1.23
C PHE A 82 7.75 16.20 0.03
N GLY A 83 6.69 17.00 0.17
CA GLY A 83 6.25 17.89 -0.91
C GLY A 83 7.30 18.95 -1.21
N VAL A 84 7.73 19.03 -2.47
CA VAL A 84 8.67 20.03 -2.96
C VAL A 84 8.07 20.82 -4.10
N ASP A 85 8.23 22.13 -4.04
CA ASP A 85 7.95 23.03 -5.15
C ASP A 85 9.21 23.23 -5.99
N ALA A 86 9.06 23.34 -7.32
CA ALA A 86 10.15 23.53 -8.28
C ALA A 86 11.22 22.42 -8.22
N SER A 87 10.81 21.14 -8.14
CA SER A 87 11.72 20.00 -8.20
C SER A 87 12.71 20.09 -9.37
N HIS A 88 13.98 19.82 -9.11
CA HIS A 88 15.14 20.01 -9.99
C HIS A 88 15.45 21.47 -10.36
N GLY A 89 14.80 22.43 -9.69
CA GLY A 89 15.05 23.86 -9.86
C GLY A 89 15.48 24.51 -8.55
N TYR A 90 14.93 25.71 -8.26
CA TYR A 90 15.10 26.37 -6.97
C TYR A 90 14.05 25.83 -6.00
N GLU A 91 14.37 24.70 -5.39
CA GLU A 91 13.44 23.92 -4.58
C GLU A 91 13.04 24.61 -3.29
N ARG A 92 11.76 24.51 -2.96
CA ARG A 92 11.20 24.99 -1.73
C ARG A 92 10.39 23.88 -1.05
N ILE A 93 10.60 23.73 0.25
CA ILE A 93 9.88 22.77 1.10
C ILE A 93 9.34 23.47 2.34
N HIS A 94 8.32 22.90 2.94
CA HIS A 94 7.79 23.35 4.22
C HIS A 94 8.31 22.50 5.38
N MET A 95 8.69 23.14 6.49
CA MET A 95 9.24 22.44 7.65
C MET A 95 8.30 21.38 8.25
N HIS A 96 6.98 21.53 8.09
CA HIS A 96 6.02 20.53 8.54
C HIS A 96 6.16 19.21 7.75
N ALA A 97 6.45 19.25 6.46
CA ALA A 97 6.70 18.03 5.69
C ALA A 97 7.92 17.28 6.19
N LEU A 98 9.03 17.98 6.45
CA LEU A 98 10.24 17.38 7.02
C LEU A 98 9.99 16.76 8.40
N ARG A 99 9.23 17.48 9.23
CA ARG A 99 8.85 16.95 10.55
C ARG A 99 8.04 15.67 10.43
N SER A 100 6.98 15.68 9.63
CA SER A 100 6.13 14.51 9.40
C SER A 100 6.91 13.34 8.82
N LEU A 101 7.85 13.61 7.91
CA LEU A 101 8.77 12.60 7.37
C LEU A 101 9.65 11.99 8.47
N ALA A 102 10.28 12.83 9.29
CA ALA A 102 11.16 12.36 10.37
C ALA A 102 10.40 11.56 11.43
N GLU A 103 9.18 11.98 11.77
CA GLU A 103 8.30 11.26 12.69
C GLU A 103 7.92 9.89 12.12
N LEU A 104 7.56 9.82 10.84
CA LEU A 104 7.27 8.54 10.18
C LEU A 104 8.49 7.63 10.08
N CYS A 105 9.67 8.16 9.72
CA CYS A 105 10.92 7.38 9.70
C CYS A 105 11.23 6.79 11.06
N THR A 106 11.09 7.60 12.11
CA THR A 106 11.32 7.16 13.50
C THR A 106 10.31 6.08 13.89
N GLY A 107 9.03 6.30 13.65
CA GLY A 107 7.98 5.33 13.93
C GLY A 107 8.18 4.02 13.19
N TYR A 108 8.61 4.08 11.94
CA TYR A 108 8.93 2.88 11.18
C TYR A 108 10.13 2.13 11.73
N ALA A 109 11.23 2.82 12.03
CA ALA A 109 12.44 2.22 12.59
C ALA A 109 12.20 1.53 13.95
N LEU A 110 11.27 2.06 14.74
CA LEU A 110 10.88 1.50 16.03
C LEU A 110 9.78 0.42 15.93
N SER A 111 9.13 0.29 14.77
CA SER A 111 8.06 -0.68 14.58
C SER A 111 8.60 -2.09 14.34
N PRO A 112 7.83 -3.15 14.67
CA PRO A 112 8.21 -4.51 14.30
C PRO A 112 8.51 -4.65 12.80
N VAL A 113 9.50 -5.45 12.46
CA VAL A 113 9.86 -5.74 11.05
C VAL A 113 8.73 -6.47 10.31
N GLU A 114 7.89 -7.17 11.05
CA GLU A 114 6.76 -7.93 10.52
C GLU A 114 5.75 -7.03 9.78
N ILE A 115 5.32 -7.52 8.64
CA ILE A 115 4.22 -6.94 7.86
C ILE A 115 2.99 -7.81 8.09
N ALA A 116 1.86 -7.22 8.44
CA ALA A 116 0.66 -7.92 8.92
C ALA A 116 0.17 -9.09 8.03
N ARG A 117 0.49 -9.06 6.73
CA ARG A 117 0.20 -10.16 5.80
C ARG A 117 1.05 -11.39 6.07
N ASP A 118 2.32 -11.18 6.43
CA ASP A 118 3.26 -12.29 6.62
C ASP A 118 2.95 -13.06 7.91
N ALA A 119 2.28 -12.39 8.86
CA ALA A 119 1.82 -12.97 10.12
C ALA A 119 0.45 -13.69 10.02
N ARG A 120 -0.28 -13.52 8.92
CA ARG A 120 -1.56 -14.19 8.69
C ARG A 120 -1.36 -15.28 7.65
N GLU A 121 -1.48 -16.54 8.06
CA GLU A 121 -1.72 -17.62 7.10
C GLU A 121 -2.86 -17.23 6.17
N PHE A 122 -2.82 -17.74 4.96
CA PHE A 122 -3.77 -17.47 3.86
C PHE A 122 -5.24 -17.78 4.18
N ALA A 123 -5.66 -17.73 5.43
CA ALA A 123 -7.05 -17.90 5.88
C ALA A 123 -8.04 -16.91 5.23
N GLY A 124 -7.59 -16.01 4.36
CA GLY A 124 -8.41 -14.97 3.76
C GLY A 124 -8.64 -15.09 2.26
N MET A 125 -8.21 -16.16 1.61
CA MET A 125 -8.54 -16.36 0.19
C MET A 125 -9.92 -16.99 -0.06
N LYS A 126 -10.69 -17.30 1.00
CA LYS A 126 -12.12 -17.58 0.84
C LYS A 126 -12.79 -16.33 0.27
N GLY A 127 -13.15 -16.38 -1.00
CA GLY A 127 -13.79 -15.28 -1.72
C GLY A 127 -12.93 -14.57 -2.75
N PHE A 128 -11.67 -14.95 -2.95
CA PHE A 128 -10.83 -14.38 -4.00
C PHE A 128 -10.96 -15.09 -5.36
N THR A 129 -11.52 -16.29 -5.37
CA THR A 129 -11.87 -17.00 -6.59
C THR A 129 -13.36 -17.16 -6.67
N THR A 130 -13.96 -16.83 -7.80
CA THR A 130 -15.35 -17.19 -8.15
C THR A 130 -15.46 -18.64 -8.59
N GLN A 131 -14.40 -19.43 -8.43
CA GLN A 131 -14.46 -20.86 -8.72
C GLN A 131 -15.16 -21.57 -7.55
N PRO A 132 -16.16 -22.45 -7.82
CA PRO A 132 -16.76 -23.29 -6.80
C PRO A 132 -15.67 -24.12 -6.12
N THR A 133 -15.65 -24.11 -4.80
CA THR A 133 -14.83 -25.08 -4.05
C THR A 133 -15.52 -26.44 -4.17
N GLU A 134 -14.78 -27.53 -4.12
CA GLU A 134 -15.33 -28.89 -4.17
C GLU A 134 -16.44 -29.13 -3.12
N ASP A 135 -16.46 -28.32 -2.06
CA ASP A 135 -17.51 -28.35 -1.03
C ASP A 135 -18.82 -27.67 -1.45
N ALA A 136 -18.81 -26.85 -2.51
CA ALA A 136 -20.02 -26.18 -3.01
C ALA A 136 -20.92 -27.14 -3.82
N ASP A 137 -20.37 -28.23 -4.34
CA ASP A 137 -21.13 -29.25 -5.08
C ASP A 137 -21.90 -30.22 -4.16
N GLN A 138 -21.64 -30.22 -2.86
CA GLN A 138 -22.33 -31.11 -1.92
C GLN A 138 -23.70 -30.60 -1.47
N ASP A 139 -24.03 -29.34 -1.72
CA ASP A 139 -25.30 -28.73 -1.32
C ASP A 139 -26.38 -28.76 -2.44
N LEU A 140 -26.06 -29.39 -3.58
CA LEU A 140 -27.01 -29.67 -4.65
C LEU A 140 -27.61 -31.09 -4.53
N SER A 141 -28.00 -31.48 -3.32
CA SER A 141 -28.91 -32.63 -3.19
C SER A 141 -30.25 -32.26 -3.84
N PRO A 142 -30.76 -33.03 -4.80
CA PRO A 142 -32.06 -32.74 -5.37
C PRO A 142 -33.10 -32.81 -4.27
N GLU A 143 -33.86 -31.73 -4.10
CA GLU A 143 -35.08 -31.74 -3.27
C GLU A 143 -35.93 -32.88 -3.81
N THR A 144 -36.15 -33.87 -2.97
CA THR A 144 -37.10 -34.95 -3.24
C THR A 144 -38.49 -34.33 -3.25
N GLU A 145 -39.05 -34.17 -4.46
CA GLU A 145 -40.50 -33.91 -4.62
C GLU A 145 -41.28 -35.00 -3.92
N GLU A 146 -41.97 -34.66 -2.85
CA GLU A 146 -42.98 -35.53 -2.25
C GLU A 146 -44.14 -35.72 -3.28
N PRO A 147 -44.55 -36.93 -3.58
CA PRO A 147 -45.70 -37.15 -4.43
C PRO A 147 -46.95 -36.70 -3.73
N GLY A 148 -47.68 -35.77 -4.32
CA GLY A 148 -48.95 -35.25 -3.82
C GLY A 148 -49.95 -36.39 -3.58
N ALA A 149 -50.50 -36.38 -2.39
CA ALA A 149 -51.64 -37.26 -2.03
C ALA A 149 -52.87 -36.83 -2.82
N GLU A 150 -53.33 -37.68 -3.73
CA GLU A 150 -54.67 -37.61 -4.32
C GLU A 150 -55.72 -37.82 -3.21
N ALA A 151 -56.58 -36.82 -3.03
CA ALA A 151 -57.77 -36.95 -2.22
C ALA A 151 -58.92 -37.43 -3.07
N SER A 152 -59.52 -38.50 -2.64
CA SER A 152 -60.81 -39.03 -3.08
C SER A 152 -61.98 -38.17 -2.61
#